data_2d30301003fac78b87e99fe1b031b233
#
_entry.id   2d30301003fac78b87e99fe1b031b233
#
_cell.length_a   1.000
_cell.length_b   1.000
_cell.length_c   1.000
_cell.angle_alpha   90.00
_cell.angle_beta   90.00
_cell.angle_gamma   90.00
#
_symmetry.space_group_name_H-M   'P 1'
#
loop_
_entity.id
_entity.type
_entity.pdbx_description
1 polymer ?
#
loop_
_entity_poly.entity_id
_entity_poly.type
_entity_poly.pdbx_seq_one_letter_code
_entity_poly.pdbx_strand_id
1 'polypeptide(L)'
;KLRGLGYEPGLAEESVFTAVKAPVFSFAKLSTVDTFLSPEMKSTGEVMGVDKDHRVALYKALIASGLYIPRGGNVLIATGEWDREDCIALSKRFSRLGFRLMAVEDDHNHLTDAGLLAELVPEDSILDFIKTDKVSLVLSTHAKAGVPGRLGFAIRRTSMEYNIPCLTSLDTANAILDVLEHLAECGEPDIYALDEYSRYDRKNG
;
A
#
# COMPACT_ATOMS: atom_id res chain seq x y z
N LYS A 1 8.68 -43.10 -3.48
CA LYS A 1 7.63 -42.87 -2.45
C LYS A 1 6.46 -42.00 -2.96
N LEU A 2 6.70 -40.88 -3.65
CA LEU A 2 5.64 -40.01 -4.16
C LEU A 2 4.74 -40.69 -5.20
N ARG A 3 5.32 -41.39 -6.16
CA ARG A 3 4.54 -42.19 -7.15
C ARG A 3 3.62 -43.23 -6.50
N GLY A 4 4.05 -43.86 -5.40
CA GLY A 4 3.22 -44.80 -4.65
C GLY A 4 2.03 -44.12 -3.91
N LEU A 5 2.01 -42.79 -3.83
CA LEU A 5 0.93 -41.96 -3.31
C LEU A 5 0.08 -41.31 -4.41
N GLY A 6 0.29 -41.68 -5.68
CA GLY A 6 -0.46 -41.16 -6.82
C GLY A 6 0.04 -39.83 -7.38
N TYR A 7 1.23 -39.37 -6.97
CA TYR A 7 1.80 -38.13 -7.52
C TYR A 7 2.67 -38.47 -8.74
N GLU A 8 2.38 -37.85 -9.87
CA GLU A 8 3.22 -37.89 -11.05
C GLU A 8 4.37 -36.87 -10.93
N PRO A 9 5.58 -37.21 -11.44
CA PRO A 9 6.69 -36.27 -11.48
C PRO A 9 6.45 -35.21 -12.55
N GLY A 10 6.73 -33.97 -12.21
CA GLY A 10 6.57 -32.81 -13.11
C GLY A 10 6.18 -31.55 -12.35
N LEU A 11 5.92 -30.50 -13.10
CA LEU A 11 5.28 -29.29 -12.58
C LEU A 11 3.77 -29.55 -12.51
N ALA A 12 3.15 -29.08 -11.44
CA ALA A 12 1.68 -29.02 -11.37
C ALA A 12 1.16 -28.05 -12.44
N GLU A 13 -0.08 -28.25 -12.88
CA GLU A 13 -0.76 -27.29 -13.73
C GLU A 13 -0.87 -25.94 -13.00
N GLU A 14 -0.74 -24.84 -13.76
CA GLU A 14 -0.88 -23.50 -13.19
C GLU A 14 -2.32 -23.30 -12.67
N SER A 15 -2.44 -22.75 -11.48
CA SER A 15 -3.75 -22.39 -10.92
C SER A 15 -4.36 -21.24 -11.71
N VAL A 16 -5.67 -21.26 -11.87
CA VAL A 16 -6.44 -20.12 -12.42
C VAL A 16 -6.51 -18.96 -11.44
N PHE A 17 -6.10 -19.18 -10.19
CA PHE A 17 -6.06 -18.19 -9.14
C PHE A 17 -4.66 -17.65 -8.92
N THR A 18 -4.60 -16.34 -8.69
CA THR A 18 -3.43 -15.65 -8.14
C THR A 18 -3.52 -15.63 -6.63
N ALA A 19 -2.45 -16.00 -5.95
CA ALA A 19 -2.31 -15.92 -4.52
C ALA A 19 -1.26 -14.87 -4.15
N VAL A 20 -1.64 -13.87 -3.37
CA VAL A 20 -0.76 -12.83 -2.86
C VAL A 20 -0.56 -13.04 -1.37
N LYS A 21 0.69 -13.24 -0.96
CA LYS A 21 1.09 -13.33 0.45
C LYS A 21 1.53 -11.95 0.94
N ALA A 22 0.96 -11.49 2.04
CA ALA A 22 1.34 -10.25 2.69
C ALA A 22 1.80 -10.48 4.13
N PRO A 23 2.86 -9.79 4.59
CA PRO A 23 3.28 -9.84 5.98
C PRO A 23 2.31 -9.06 6.88
N VAL A 24 2.17 -9.51 8.12
CA VAL A 24 1.47 -8.76 9.17
C VAL A 24 2.50 -8.17 10.11
N PHE A 25 2.37 -6.89 10.42
CA PHE A 25 3.27 -6.15 11.29
C PHE A 25 2.57 -5.69 12.55
N SER A 26 3.26 -5.77 13.69
CA SER A 26 2.77 -5.25 14.98
C SER A 26 3.48 -3.95 15.37
N PHE A 27 3.76 -3.08 14.40
CA PHE A 27 4.49 -1.82 14.65
C PHE A 27 3.81 -0.92 15.68
N ALA A 28 2.48 -0.92 15.77
CA ALA A 28 1.75 -0.16 16.78
C ALA A 28 2.14 -0.52 18.21
N LYS A 29 2.64 -1.74 18.45
CA LYS A 29 3.11 -2.21 19.74
C LYS A 29 4.59 -1.90 20.01
N LEU A 30 5.33 -1.47 19.00
CA LEU A 30 6.78 -1.27 19.05
C LEU A 30 7.11 0.22 18.90
N SER A 31 7.04 0.97 19.99
CA SER A 31 7.14 2.43 20.02
C SER A 31 8.46 3.04 19.51
N THR A 32 9.52 2.24 19.35
CA THR A 32 10.86 2.72 18.96
C THR A 32 11.33 2.22 17.61
N VAL A 33 10.53 1.41 16.91
CA VAL A 33 10.93 0.79 15.63
C VAL A 33 10.41 1.62 14.46
N ASP A 34 11.30 1.93 13.50
CA ASP A 34 10.91 2.52 12.22
C ASP A 34 10.10 1.50 11.40
N THR A 35 9.04 1.98 10.78
CA THR A 35 8.20 1.18 9.86
C THR A 35 8.87 0.92 8.52
N PHE A 36 10.00 1.58 8.25
CA PHE A 36 10.80 1.32 7.07
C PHE A 36 11.29 -0.13 7.04
N LEU A 37 11.04 -0.82 5.94
CA LEU A 37 11.49 -2.21 5.76
C LEU A 37 12.98 -2.28 5.50
N SER A 38 13.67 -3.11 6.27
CA SER A 38 15.09 -3.43 6.18
C SER A 38 15.25 -4.95 5.96
N PRO A 39 16.47 -5.46 5.73
CA PRO A 39 16.70 -6.91 5.63
C PRO A 39 16.30 -7.71 6.86
N GLU A 40 16.10 -7.05 8.00
CA GLU A 40 15.67 -7.69 9.24
C GLU A 40 14.18 -8.04 9.19
N MET A 41 13.82 -9.22 9.66
CA MET A 41 12.43 -9.65 9.80
C MET A 41 11.73 -8.83 10.88
N LYS A 42 10.66 -8.11 10.49
CA LYS A 42 9.81 -7.32 11.39
C LYS A 42 8.36 -7.81 11.43
N SER A 43 8.00 -8.79 10.59
CA SER A 43 6.65 -9.36 10.54
C SER A 43 6.40 -10.29 11.70
N THR A 44 5.16 -10.31 12.19
CA THR A 44 4.69 -11.19 13.28
C THR A 44 3.76 -12.30 12.77
N GLY A 45 3.41 -12.28 11.50
CA GLY A 45 2.55 -13.26 10.85
C GLY A 45 2.47 -13.00 9.36
N GLU A 46 1.69 -13.82 8.68
CA GLU A 46 1.46 -13.76 7.24
C GLU A 46 -0.01 -14.01 6.95
N VAL A 47 -0.53 -13.35 5.93
CA VAL A 47 -1.88 -13.53 5.39
C VAL A 47 -1.82 -13.79 3.90
N MET A 48 -2.89 -14.30 3.33
CA MET A 48 -2.97 -14.57 1.91
C MET A 48 -4.30 -14.06 1.35
N GLY A 49 -4.22 -13.33 0.25
CA GLY A 49 -5.37 -13.00 -0.60
C GLY A 49 -5.36 -13.86 -1.85
N VAL A 50 -6.51 -14.36 -2.24
CA VAL A 50 -6.66 -15.24 -3.43
C VAL A 50 -7.78 -14.74 -4.31
N ASP A 51 -7.51 -14.56 -5.60
CA ASP A 51 -8.50 -14.24 -6.62
C ASP A 51 -7.97 -14.58 -8.02
N LYS A 52 -8.84 -14.54 -9.04
CA LYS A 52 -8.42 -14.66 -10.45
C LYS A 52 -7.70 -13.39 -10.93
N ASP A 53 -8.15 -12.22 -10.48
CA ASP A 53 -7.48 -10.95 -10.74
C ASP A 53 -6.43 -10.66 -9.63
N HIS A 54 -5.19 -10.43 -10.05
CA HIS A 54 -4.09 -10.16 -9.12
C HIS A 54 -4.31 -8.90 -8.25
N ARG A 55 -5.02 -7.88 -8.78
CA ARG A 55 -5.34 -6.65 -8.05
C ARG A 55 -6.33 -6.95 -6.91
N VAL A 56 -7.31 -7.80 -7.17
CA VAL A 56 -8.26 -8.27 -6.17
C VAL A 56 -7.58 -9.17 -5.14
N ALA A 57 -6.70 -10.07 -5.57
CA ALA A 57 -5.90 -10.88 -4.66
C ALA A 57 -5.03 -10.02 -3.75
N LEU A 58 -4.37 -8.97 -4.30
CA LEU A 58 -3.60 -8.00 -3.53
C LEU A 58 -4.50 -7.24 -2.54
N TYR A 59 -5.64 -6.74 -2.99
CA TYR A 59 -6.61 -6.05 -2.11
C TYR A 59 -7.03 -6.91 -0.93
N LYS A 60 -7.41 -8.18 -1.17
CA LYS A 60 -7.77 -9.14 -0.11
C LYS A 60 -6.61 -9.36 0.86
N ALA A 61 -5.38 -9.49 0.37
CA ALA A 61 -4.20 -9.63 1.21
C ALA A 61 -3.92 -8.39 2.07
N LEU A 62 -4.08 -7.19 1.51
CA LEU A 62 -3.89 -5.93 2.23
C LEU A 62 -4.91 -5.77 3.36
N ILE A 63 -6.20 -6.00 3.10
CA ILE A 63 -7.23 -5.97 4.15
C ILE A 63 -6.94 -7.02 5.23
N ALA A 64 -6.61 -8.24 4.85
CA ALA A 64 -6.31 -9.31 5.80
C ALA A 64 -5.06 -9.01 6.64
N SER A 65 -4.11 -8.22 6.13
CA SER A 65 -2.95 -7.74 6.89
C SER A 65 -3.27 -6.59 7.84
N GLY A 66 -4.50 -6.07 7.82
CA GLY A 66 -4.93 -4.93 8.62
C GLY A 66 -4.62 -3.58 7.99
N LEU A 67 -4.18 -3.54 6.72
CA LEU A 67 -3.97 -2.30 6.00
C LEU A 67 -5.27 -1.87 5.30
N TYR A 68 -5.94 -0.89 5.87
CA TYR A 68 -7.10 -0.26 5.24
C TYR A 68 -6.64 0.84 4.29
N ILE A 69 -6.99 0.73 3.02
CA ILE A 69 -6.67 1.74 2.01
C ILE A 69 -7.90 2.61 1.78
N PRO A 70 -7.81 3.94 2.03
CA PRO A 70 -8.91 4.85 1.78
C PRO A 70 -9.20 4.97 0.27
N ARG A 71 -10.46 5.17 -0.08
CA ARG A 71 -10.90 5.37 -1.48
C ARG A 71 -11.02 6.83 -1.88
N GLY A 72 -10.55 7.71 -1.06
CA GLY A 72 -10.58 9.16 -1.25
C GLY A 72 -10.10 9.87 -0.01
N GLY A 73 -10.20 11.19 -0.01
CA GLY A 73 -9.70 12.03 1.06
C GLY A 73 -8.43 12.75 0.65
N ASN A 74 -7.55 13.03 1.60
CA ASN A 74 -6.33 13.79 1.37
C ASN A 74 -5.12 12.88 1.39
N VAL A 75 -4.28 12.93 0.36
CA VAL A 75 -2.99 12.24 0.31
C VAL A 75 -1.88 13.25 0.56
N LEU A 76 -1.08 13.00 1.60
CA LEU A 76 0.14 13.77 1.88
C LEU A 76 1.32 13.17 1.15
N ILE A 77 1.97 13.98 0.33
CA ILE A 77 3.13 13.62 -0.48
C ILE A 77 4.37 14.26 0.15
N ALA A 78 5.32 13.41 0.51
CA ALA A 78 6.61 13.78 1.09
C ALA A 78 7.67 12.83 0.54
N THR A 79 8.17 13.12 -0.68
CA THR A 79 9.08 12.25 -1.42
C THR A 79 10.51 12.80 -1.46
N GLY A 80 11.46 11.98 -1.89
CA GLY A 80 12.84 12.40 -2.06
C GLY A 80 13.08 12.97 -3.46
N GLU A 81 14.18 13.70 -3.63
CA GLU A 81 14.55 14.34 -4.91
C GLU A 81 14.65 13.37 -6.10
N TRP A 82 14.97 12.10 -5.85
CA TRP A 82 15.19 11.08 -6.89
C TRP A 82 13.88 10.52 -7.47
N ASP A 83 12.75 10.76 -6.82
CA ASP A 83 11.46 10.13 -7.09
C ASP A 83 10.49 11.07 -7.85
N ARG A 84 10.94 12.22 -8.33
CA ARG A 84 10.10 13.34 -8.81
C ARG A 84 9.16 12.97 -9.96
N GLU A 85 9.67 12.37 -11.03
CA GLU A 85 8.86 12.05 -12.22
C GLU A 85 7.77 11.02 -11.89
N ASP A 86 8.15 9.98 -11.18
CA ASP A 86 7.24 8.93 -10.75
C ASP A 86 6.23 9.46 -9.74
N CYS A 87 6.64 10.33 -8.83
CA CYS A 87 5.76 11.01 -7.88
C CYS A 87 4.68 11.83 -8.61
N ILE A 88 5.05 12.60 -9.64
CA ILE A 88 4.09 13.35 -10.47
C ILE A 88 3.11 12.40 -11.16
N ALA A 89 3.59 11.29 -11.72
CA ALA A 89 2.74 10.30 -12.38
C ALA A 89 1.72 9.68 -11.41
N LEU A 90 2.16 9.26 -10.22
CA LEU A 90 1.30 8.72 -9.16
C LEU A 90 0.31 9.78 -8.65
N SER A 91 0.75 11.02 -8.47
CA SER A 91 -0.10 12.13 -8.01
C SER A 91 -1.23 12.43 -9.00
N LYS A 92 -0.98 12.33 -10.31
CA LYS A 92 -2.03 12.42 -11.34
C LYS A 92 -3.07 11.31 -11.18
N ARG A 93 -2.65 10.09 -10.87
CA ARG A 93 -3.56 8.96 -10.64
C ARG A 93 -4.39 9.18 -9.38
N PHE A 94 -3.78 9.58 -8.26
CA PHE A 94 -4.51 9.93 -7.04
C PHE A 94 -5.55 11.03 -7.30
N SER A 95 -5.18 12.08 -8.01
CA SER A 95 -6.11 13.17 -8.36
C SER A 95 -7.30 12.68 -9.21
N ARG A 96 -7.06 11.78 -10.18
CA ARG A 96 -8.14 11.18 -11.00
C ARG A 96 -9.11 10.33 -10.17
N LEU A 97 -8.62 9.67 -9.13
CA LEU A 97 -9.43 8.91 -8.18
C LEU A 97 -10.16 9.80 -7.16
N GLY A 98 -10.02 11.12 -7.26
CA GLY A 98 -10.71 12.07 -6.39
C GLY A 98 -10.00 12.38 -5.07
N PHE A 99 -8.74 11.98 -4.90
CA PHE A 99 -7.93 12.42 -3.78
C PHE A 99 -7.53 13.89 -3.94
N ARG A 100 -7.53 14.63 -2.85
CA ARG A 100 -6.89 15.95 -2.77
C ARG A 100 -5.42 15.77 -2.45
N LEU A 101 -4.58 16.47 -3.21
CA LEU A 101 -3.13 16.40 -3.01
C LEU A 101 -2.71 17.43 -1.98
N MET A 102 -1.92 17.01 -1.02
CA MET A 102 -1.22 17.83 -0.04
C MET A 102 0.27 17.49 -0.15
N ALA A 103 1.14 18.47 -0.10
CA ALA A 103 2.56 18.21 -0.30
C ALA A 103 3.44 19.12 0.56
N VAL A 104 4.62 18.62 0.93
CA VAL A 104 5.70 19.43 1.49
C VAL A 104 6.26 20.37 0.43
N GLU A 105 6.98 21.42 0.84
CA GLU A 105 7.37 22.52 -0.02
C GLU A 105 8.02 22.10 -1.34
N ASP A 106 9.00 21.22 -1.32
CA ASP A 106 9.69 20.77 -2.53
C ASP A 106 8.74 20.01 -3.47
N ASP A 107 7.99 19.05 -2.95
CA ASP A 107 7.01 18.29 -3.73
C ASP A 107 5.87 19.18 -4.24
N HIS A 108 5.40 20.14 -3.42
CA HIS A 108 4.36 21.08 -3.81
C HIS A 108 4.77 21.88 -5.06
N ASN A 109 5.99 22.41 -5.07
CA ASN A 109 6.49 23.18 -6.20
C ASN A 109 6.53 22.33 -7.48
N HIS A 110 7.05 21.08 -7.39
CA HIS A 110 7.11 20.18 -8.53
C HIS A 110 5.72 19.76 -9.06
N LEU A 111 4.78 19.50 -8.16
CA LEU A 111 3.40 19.15 -8.53
C LEU A 111 2.70 20.33 -9.21
N THR A 112 2.91 21.55 -8.70
CA THR A 112 2.33 22.76 -9.25
C THR A 112 2.91 23.07 -10.62
N ASP A 113 4.23 22.95 -10.80
CA ASP A 113 4.91 23.10 -12.09
C ASP A 113 4.41 22.08 -13.13
N ALA A 114 4.02 20.88 -12.67
CA ALA A 114 3.41 19.85 -13.50
C ALA A 114 1.90 20.07 -13.75
N GLY A 115 1.32 21.19 -13.29
CA GLY A 115 -0.08 21.57 -13.47
C GLY A 115 -1.06 20.86 -12.55
N LEU A 116 -0.60 20.29 -11.44
CA LEU A 116 -1.44 19.65 -10.43
C LEU A 116 -1.79 20.65 -9.31
N LEU A 117 -3.04 20.60 -8.86
CA LEU A 117 -3.48 21.36 -7.69
C LEU A 117 -3.08 20.57 -6.43
N ALA A 118 -2.17 21.12 -5.64
CA ALA A 118 -1.76 20.57 -4.35
C ALA A 118 -1.84 21.66 -3.27
N GLU A 119 -2.24 21.29 -2.06
CA GLU A 119 -2.19 22.15 -0.90
C GLU A 119 -0.79 22.10 -0.28
N LEU A 120 -0.17 23.24 -0.07
CA LEU A 120 1.12 23.32 0.63
C LEU A 120 0.92 23.02 2.12
N VAL A 121 1.65 22.06 2.65
CA VAL A 121 1.72 21.75 4.08
C VAL A 121 3.08 22.21 4.61
N PRO A 122 3.13 23.23 5.47
CA PRO A 122 4.36 23.67 6.10
C PRO A 122 5.00 22.56 6.92
N GLU A 123 6.33 22.44 6.88
CA GLU A 123 7.07 21.36 7.50
C GLU A 123 6.79 21.20 9.00
N ASP A 124 6.68 22.33 9.71
CA ASP A 124 6.36 22.38 11.15
C ASP A 124 4.93 21.96 11.49
N SER A 125 4.04 21.96 10.52
CA SER A 125 2.62 21.61 10.68
C SER A 125 2.27 20.19 10.23
N ILE A 126 3.17 19.49 9.55
CA ILE A 126 2.90 18.17 8.93
C ILE A 126 2.37 17.16 9.95
N LEU A 127 3.01 17.07 11.11
CA LEU A 127 2.61 16.10 12.14
C LEU A 127 1.23 16.40 12.71
N ASP A 128 0.86 17.70 12.80
CA ASP A 128 -0.45 18.09 13.28
C ASP A 128 -1.55 17.82 12.24
N PHE A 129 -1.24 17.92 10.96
CA PHE A 129 -2.15 17.49 9.90
C PHE A 129 -2.45 15.99 9.96
N ILE A 130 -1.44 15.17 10.24
CA ILE A 130 -1.60 13.72 10.43
C ILE A 130 -2.44 13.43 11.67
N LYS A 131 -2.15 14.08 12.82
CA LYS A 131 -2.85 13.87 14.09
C LYS A 131 -4.31 14.30 14.11
N THR A 132 -4.69 15.23 13.24
CA THR A 132 -6.03 15.84 13.21
C THR A 132 -6.94 15.30 12.12
N ASP A 133 -6.69 14.07 11.63
CA ASP A 133 -7.45 13.40 10.58
C ASP A 133 -7.57 14.18 9.26
N LYS A 134 -6.70 15.15 9.05
CA LYS A 134 -6.67 15.90 7.78
C LYS A 134 -6.03 15.12 6.65
N VAL A 135 -5.29 14.06 6.96
CA VAL A 135 -4.60 13.19 6.02
C VAL A 135 -5.21 11.79 6.08
N SER A 136 -5.56 11.24 4.94
CA SER A 136 -6.14 9.89 4.83
C SER A 136 -5.10 8.85 4.39
N LEU A 137 -4.07 9.28 3.68
CA LEU A 137 -2.99 8.44 3.14
C LEU A 137 -1.70 9.26 3.10
N VAL A 138 -0.59 8.64 3.39
CA VAL A 138 0.74 9.25 3.27
C VAL A 138 1.57 8.49 2.24
N LEU A 139 2.20 9.22 1.33
CA LEU A 139 3.27 8.74 0.47
C LEU A 139 4.58 9.39 0.91
N SER A 140 5.46 8.62 1.55
CA SER A 140 6.72 9.13 2.09
C SER A 140 7.88 8.23 1.76
N THR A 141 8.63 8.60 0.72
CA THR A 141 9.82 7.86 0.27
C THR A 141 11.13 8.46 0.78
N HIS A 142 11.07 9.46 1.65
CA HIS A 142 12.26 10.09 2.24
C HIS A 142 13.24 9.05 2.79
N ALA A 143 14.22 8.76 1.97
CA ALA A 143 15.15 7.68 2.15
C ALA A 143 16.35 8.09 2.99
N LYS A 144 16.23 8.00 4.29
CA LYS A 144 17.33 7.51 5.14
C LYS A 144 16.68 6.86 6.35
N ALA A 145 16.38 5.58 6.18
CA ALA A 145 15.88 4.72 7.22
C ALA A 145 16.72 4.84 8.50
N GLY A 146 16.05 4.84 9.63
CA GLY A 146 16.69 4.56 10.91
C GLY A 146 17.39 5.74 11.59
N VAL A 147 17.27 6.99 11.13
CA VAL A 147 17.80 8.15 11.86
C VAL A 147 16.66 8.84 12.61
N PRO A 148 16.52 8.64 13.93
CA PRO A 148 15.57 9.39 14.74
C PRO A 148 15.81 10.90 14.59
N GLY A 149 14.73 11.69 14.54
CA GLY A 149 14.82 13.15 14.43
C GLY A 149 14.76 13.71 13.01
N ARG A 150 14.67 12.87 11.97
CA ARG A 150 14.39 13.33 10.61
C ARG A 150 12.89 13.33 10.33
N LEU A 151 12.45 14.31 9.53
CA LEU A 151 11.05 14.49 9.19
C LEU A 151 10.38 13.22 8.66
N GLY A 152 11.01 12.50 7.73
CA GLY A 152 10.47 11.25 7.19
C GLY A 152 10.21 10.17 8.24
N PHE A 153 11.09 10.02 9.25
CA PHE A 153 10.87 9.13 10.38
C PHE A 153 9.66 9.57 11.20
N ALA A 154 9.58 10.87 11.51
CA ALA A 154 8.48 11.43 12.29
C ALA A 154 7.13 11.27 11.56
N ILE A 155 7.08 11.50 10.26
CA ILE A 155 5.89 11.29 9.41
C ILE A 155 5.43 9.82 9.49
N ARG A 156 6.31 8.87 9.19
CA ARG A 156 5.98 7.43 9.21
C ARG A 156 5.52 6.98 10.60
N ARG A 157 6.21 7.44 11.63
CA ARG A 157 5.88 7.10 13.01
C ARG A 157 4.50 7.63 13.41
N THR A 158 4.25 8.92 13.17
CA THR A 158 2.96 9.55 13.49
C THR A 158 1.83 8.92 12.69
N SER A 159 2.04 8.66 11.39
CA SER A 159 1.03 7.98 10.55
C SER A 159 0.62 6.63 11.14
N MET A 160 1.58 5.85 11.62
CA MET A 160 1.31 4.56 12.24
C MET A 160 0.57 4.69 13.58
N GLU A 161 0.95 5.66 14.43
CA GLU A 161 0.29 5.92 15.71
C GLU A 161 -1.18 6.31 15.55
N TYR A 162 -1.49 6.99 14.45
CA TYR A 162 -2.86 7.43 14.12
C TYR A 162 -3.56 6.51 13.11
N ASN A 163 -3.02 5.32 12.83
CA ASN A 163 -3.55 4.32 11.90
C ASN A 163 -3.79 4.86 10.48
N ILE A 164 -2.96 5.80 10.03
CA ILE A 164 -3.00 6.32 8.67
C ILE A 164 -2.05 5.48 7.81
N PRO A 165 -2.51 4.89 6.70
CA PRO A 165 -1.65 4.15 5.79
C PRO A 165 -0.50 5.02 5.30
N CYS A 166 0.72 4.51 5.41
CA CYS A 166 1.93 5.21 4.98
C CYS A 166 2.70 4.35 3.99
N LEU A 167 2.72 4.78 2.74
CA LEU A 167 3.42 4.13 1.64
C LEU A 167 4.86 4.64 1.59
N THR A 168 5.80 3.75 1.70
CA THR A 168 7.24 4.09 1.79
C THR A 168 8.01 3.78 0.50
N SER A 169 7.32 3.33 -0.54
CA SER A 169 7.88 2.98 -1.84
C SER A 169 6.89 3.37 -2.95
N LEU A 170 7.41 3.89 -4.05
CA LEU A 170 6.61 4.24 -5.23
C LEU A 170 6.02 2.99 -5.90
N ASP A 171 6.73 1.86 -5.90
CA ASP A 171 6.21 0.59 -6.41
C ASP A 171 4.97 0.14 -5.63
N THR A 172 5.02 0.25 -4.30
CA THR A 172 3.85 -0.04 -3.45
C THR A 172 2.71 0.91 -3.73
N ALA A 173 3.00 2.21 -3.89
CA ALA A 173 1.98 3.20 -4.22
C ALA A 173 1.34 2.91 -5.59
N ASN A 174 2.15 2.52 -6.57
CA ASN A 174 1.66 2.12 -7.89
C ASN A 174 0.73 0.91 -7.83
N ALA A 175 1.14 -0.15 -7.13
CA ALA A 175 0.33 -1.36 -6.96
C ALA A 175 -1.00 -1.07 -6.23
N ILE A 176 -0.98 -0.18 -5.25
CA ILE A 176 -2.18 0.27 -4.53
C ILE A 176 -3.09 1.08 -5.44
N LEU A 177 -2.54 1.96 -6.28
CA LEU A 177 -3.33 2.69 -7.27
C LEU A 177 -3.99 1.76 -8.29
N ASP A 178 -3.30 0.71 -8.75
CA ASP A 178 -3.89 -0.31 -9.63
C ASP A 178 -5.09 -1.00 -8.97
N VAL A 179 -5.00 -1.28 -7.66
CA VAL A 179 -6.12 -1.81 -6.87
C VAL A 179 -7.25 -0.79 -6.79
N LEU A 180 -6.97 0.45 -6.42
CA LEU A 180 -7.99 1.49 -6.25
C LEU A 180 -8.73 1.81 -7.57
N GLU A 181 -8.02 1.88 -8.69
CA GLU A 181 -8.59 2.06 -10.02
C GLU A 181 -9.51 0.89 -10.39
N HIS A 182 -9.06 -0.35 -10.15
CA HIS A 182 -9.89 -1.52 -10.36
C HIS A 182 -11.16 -1.50 -9.52
N LEU A 183 -11.06 -1.15 -8.25
CA LEU A 183 -12.21 -1.07 -7.35
C LEU A 183 -13.17 0.07 -7.73
N ALA A 184 -12.66 1.16 -8.28
CA ALA A 184 -13.49 2.26 -8.79
C ALA A 184 -14.29 1.84 -10.04
N GLU A 185 -13.73 0.97 -10.88
CA GLU A 185 -14.37 0.47 -12.10
C GLU A 185 -15.32 -0.71 -11.84
N CYS A 186 -14.91 -1.68 -11.01
CA CYS A 186 -15.60 -2.96 -10.84
C CYS A 186 -16.38 -3.08 -9.53
N GLY A 187 -16.15 -2.19 -8.56
CA GLY A 187 -16.76 -2.25 -7.24
C GLY A 187 -16.04 -3.19 -6.26
N GLU A 188 -16.73 -3.52 -5.16
CA GLU A 188 -16.18 -4.42 -4.13
C GLU A 188 -16.11 -5.85 -4.64
N PRO A 189 -14.99 -6.55 -4.42
CA PRO A 189 -14.88 -7.95 -4.78
C PRO A 189 -15.67 -8.85 -3.84
N ASP A 190 -16.16 -9.95 -4.37
CA ASP A 190 -16.77 -11.01 -3.56
C ASP A 190 -15.75 -11.69 -2.66
N ILE A 191 -16.19 -12.03 -1.46
CA ILE A 191 -15.42 -12.81 -0.49
C ILE A 191 -16.01 -14.21 -0.43
N TYR A 192 -15.20 -15.22 -0.69
CA TYR A 192 -15.59 -16.63 -0.68
C TYR A 192 -14.99 -17.36 0.51
N ALA A 193 -15.72 -18.35 1.02
CA ALA A 193 -15.16 -19.28 1.97
C ALA A 193 -14.10 -20.18 1.31
N LEU A 194 -13.14 -20.69 2.10
CA LEU A 194 -12.00 -21.44 1.56
C LEU A 194 -12.42 -22.69 0.74
N ASP A 195 -13.49 -23.36 1.14
CA ASP A 195 -14.02 -24.53 0.42
C ASP A 195 -14.74 -24.18 -0.89
N GLU A 196 -15.16 -22.92 -1.07
CA GLU A 196 -15.81 -22.46 -2.30
C GLU A 196 -14.79 -22.30 -3.43
N TYR A 197 -13.53 -21.94 -3.14
CA TYR A 197 -12.48 -21.87 -4.15
C TYR A 197 -12.27 -23.21 -4.86
N SER A 198 -12.36 -24.33 -4.16
CA SER A 198 -12.22 -25.66 -4.74
C SER A 198 -13.40 -26.05 -5.67
N ARG A 199 -14.57 -25.44 -5.48
CA ARG A 199 -15.73 -25.64 -6.37
C ARG A 199 -15.66 -24.76 -7.63
N TYR A 200 -15.03 -23.60 -7.52
CA TYR A 200 -14.84 -22.68 -8.63
C TYR A 200 -13.85 -23.24 -9.70
N ASP A 201 -12.85 -23.97 -9.24
CA ASP A 201 -11.85 -24.62 -10.11
C ASP A 201 -12.49 -25.75 -10.93
N ARG A 202 -13.43 -26.50 -10.37
CA ARG A 202 -14.10 -27.63 -11.01
C ARG A 202 -15.20 -27.26 -12.02
N LYS A 203 -15.71 -26.05 -12.00
CA LYS A 203 -16.80 -25.60 -12.90
C LYS A 203 -16.30 -25.04 -14.23
N ASN A 204 -15.03 -24.75 -14.34
CA ASN A 204 -14.41 -24.10 -15.50
C ASN A 204 -13.23 -24.89 -16.10
N GLY A 205 -13.07 -26.18 -15.75
CA GLY A 205 -12.14 -27.13 -16.31
C GLY A 205 -12.80 -28.11 -17.29
#